data_590405bc2b5e219264d91ae766ba265c
#
_entry.id   590405bc2b5e219264d91ae766ba265c
#
_cell.length_a   1.000
_cell.length_b   1.000
_cell.length_c   1.000
_cell.angle_alpha   90.00
_cell.angle_beta   90.00
_cell.angle_gamma   90.00
#
_symmetry.space_group_name_H-M   'P 1'
#
loop_
_entity.id
_entity.type
_entity.pdbx_description
1 polymer ?
#
loop_
_entity_poly.entity_id
_entity_poly.type
_entity_poly.pdbx_seq_one_letter_code
_entity_poly.pdbx_strand_id
1 'polypeptide(L)'
;DAKMGRTKKRPLSSGAVSDGEVLQLGLTLSLLGVGLAVAMDALYGLIIFAGLFFDVVVYTIWLKRKTCWSIVWGGISGGMPILAGRVLGVGGFDWIGIVLSLGILFWIPTHILTFSMKYYNDYKAAGVPTFPSTYSFGFTRTVIAVSSVIASLAMGIAGWGIGVTVGYLRILIVL
;
A
#
# COMPACT_ATOMS: atom_id res chain seq x y z
N ASP A 1 -16.63 -8.60 -0.83
CA ASP A 1 -16.34 -9.23 -2.14
C ASP A 1 -17.60 -9.83 -2.77
N ALA A 2 -18.47 -10.50 -2.00
CA ALA A 2 -19.69 -11.13 -2.53
C ALA A 2 -20.65 -10.15 -3.23
N LYS A 3 -20.69 -8.89 -2.83
CA LYS A 3 -21.54 -7.84 -3.42
C LYS A 3 -20.99 -7.20 -4.70
N MET A 4 -19.74 -7.47 -5.05
CA MET A 4 -19.07 -6.86 -6.21
C MET A 4 -18.97 -7.87 -7.36
N GLY A 5 -19.44 -7.50 -8.57
CA GLY A 5 -19.41 -8.37 -9.74
C GLY A 5 -18.04 -8.95 -10.05
N ARG A 6 -16.99 -8.16 -9.87
CA ARG A 6 -15.60 -8.53 -10.12
C ARG A 6 -15.04 -9.58 -9.14
N THR A 7 -15.47 -9.55 -7.87
CA THR A 7 -14.85 -10.35 -6.80
C THR A 7 -15.69 -11.50 -6.29
N LYS A 8 -16.94 -11.62 -6.75
CA LYS A 8 -17.86 -12.69 -6.33
C LYS A 8 -17.37 -14.11 -6.69
N LYS A 9 -16.49 -14.24 -7.70
CA LYS A 9 -15.91 -15.53 -8.13
C LYS A 9 -14.62 -15.90 -7.37
N ARG A 10 -14.17 -15.07 -6.42
CA ARG A 10 -12.99 -15.39 -5.61
C ARG A 10 -13.27 -16.60 -4.73
N PRO A 11 -12.27 -17.48 -4.44
CA PRO A 11 -12.47 -18.72 -3.70
C PRO A 11 -13.27 -18.58 -2.40
N LEU A 12 -12.96 -17.57 -1.59
CA LEU A 12 -13.68 -17.27 -0.36
C LEU A 12 -15.14 -16.81 -0.63
N SER A 13 -15.33 -15.91 -1.59
CA SER A 13 -16.66 -15.38 -1.92
C SER A 13 -17.56 -16.41 -2.62
N SER A 14 -16.98 -17.38 -3.32
CA SER A 14 -17.69 -18.50 -3.98
C SER A 14 -17.93 -19.70 -3.07
N GLY A 15 -17.39 -19.71 -1.86
CA GLY A 15 -17.49 -20.84 -0.92
C GLY A 15 -16.57 -22.01 -1.25
N ALA A 16 -15.59 -21.85 -2.17
CA ALA A 16 -14.62 -22.89 -2.51
C ALA A 16 -13.61 -23.16 -1.38
N VAL A 17 -13.42 -22.20 -0.47
CA VAL A 17 -12.65 -22.33 0.77
C VAL A 17 -13.44 -21.72 1.93
N SER A 18 -13.29 -22.26 3.13
CA SER A 18 -13.95 -21.75 4.32
C SER A 18 -13.23 -20.52 4.92
N ASP A 19 -13.97 -19.70 5.67
CA ASP A 19 -13.42 -18.56 6.41
C ASP A 19 -12.32 -19.00 7.37
N GLY A 20 -12.49 -20.18 8.01
CA GLY A 20 -11.51 -20.75 8.94
C GLY A 20 -10.18 -21.10 8.26
N GLU A 21 -10.23 -21.76 7.11
CA GLU A 21 -9.02 -22.13 6.34
C GLU A 21 -8.25 -20.90 5.90
N VAL A 22 -8.96 -19.85 5.39
CA VAL A 22 -8.32 -18.61 4.98
C VAL A 22 -7.71 -17.88 6.16
N LEU A 23 -8.41 -17.82 7.30
CA LEU A 23 -7.90 -17.17 8.51
C LEU A 23 -6.67 -17.92 9.05
N GLN A 24 -6.73 -19.25 9.13
CA GLN A 24 -5.60 -20.07 9.58
C GLN A 24 -4.37 -19.87 8.68
N LEU A 25 -4.55 -19.92 7.37
CA LEU A 25 -3.46 -19.68 6.40
C LEU A 25 -2.88 -18.28 6.58
N GLY A 26 -3.75 -17.25 6.66
CA GLY A 26 -3.34 -15.85 6.83
C GLY A 26 -2.55 -15.63 8.12
N LEU A 27 -3.02 -16.17 9.25
CA LEU A 27 -2.31 -16.09 10.54
C LEU A 27 -0.98 -16.83 10.49
N THR A 28 -0.94 -18.04 9.93
CA THR A 28 0.28 -18.84 9.82
C THR A 28 1.34 -18.10 8.99
N LEU A 29 0.98 -17.59 7.81
CA LEU A 29 1.90 -16.85 6.95
C LEU A 29 2.36 -15.53 7.60
N SER A 30 1.47 -14.84 8.31
CA SER A 30 1.83 -13.60 9.03
C SER A 30 2.81 -13.87 10.17
N LEU A 31 2.57 -14.91 10.99
CA LEU A 31 3.45 -15.28 12.08
C LEU A 31 4.82 -15.75 11.58
N LEU A 32 4.84 -16.58 10.54
CA LEU A 32 6.09 -17.03 9.92
C LEU A 32 6.85 -15.85 9.29
N GLY A 33 6.17 -14.98 8.55
CA GLY A 33 6.80 -13.84 7.89
C GLY A 33 7.40 -12.85 8.88
N VAL A 34 6.63 -12.47 9.92
CA VAL A 34 7.13 -11.58 10.98
C VAL A 34 8.20 -12.27 11.82
N GLY A 35 8.02 -13.55 12.16
CA GLY A 35 9.01 -14.32 12.92
C GLY A 35 10.36 -14.42 12.21
N LEU A 36 10.36 -14.71 10.91
CA LEU A 36 11.58 -14.71 10.09
C LEU A 36 12.19 -13.32 9.99
N ALA A 37 11.37 -12.28 9.83
CA ALA A 37 11.87 -10.91 9.78
C ALA A 37 12.57 -10.50 11.09
N VAL A 38 11.98 -10.81 12.25
CA VAL A 38 12.58 -10.57 13.57
C VAL A 38 13.87 -11.39 13.77
N ALA A 39 13.90 -12.63 13.27
CA ALA A 39 15.08 -13.49 13.35
C ALA A 39 16.25 -12.96 12.50
N MET A 40 15.97 -12.23 11.41
CA MET A 40 17.00 -11.57 10.59
C MET A 40 17.55 -10.31 11.28
N ASP A 41 16.67 -9.43 11.74
CA ASP A 41 16.98 -8.21 12.46
C ASP A 41 15.75 -7.71 13.21
N ALA A 42 15.90 -7.29 14.47
CA ALA A 42 14.79 -6.89 15.32
C ALA A 42 14.07 -5.62 14.79
N LEU A 43 14.83 -4.65 14.27
CA LEU A 43 14.28 -3.40 13.74
C LEU A 43 13.56 -3.66 12.40
N TYR A 44 14.16 -4.47 11.53
CA TYR A 44 13.53 -4.95 10.30
C TYR A 44 12.19 -5.63 10.61
N GLY A 45 12.17 -6.59 11.55
CA GLY A 45 10.96 -7.29 11.95
C GLY A 45 9.90 -6.39 12.55
N LEU A 46 10.30 -5.37 13.34
CA LEU A 46 9.37 -4.38 13.90
C LEU A 46 8.68 -3.56 12.78
N ILE A 47 9.42 -3.14 11.75
CA ILE A 47 8.86 -2.37 10.64
C ILE A 47 7.92 -3.25 9.81
N ILE A 48 8.26 -4.52 9.54
CA ILE A 48 7.39 -5.47 8.84
C ILE A 48 6.10 -5.71 9.63
N PHE A 49 6.21 -5.90 10.96
CA PHE A 49 5.05 -6.02 11.83
C PHE A 49 4.17 -4.77 11.82
N ALA A 50 4.77 -3.57 11.88
CA ALA A 50 4.03 -2.31 11.79
C ALA A 50 3.29 -2.20 10.44
N GLY A 51 3.91 -2.58 9.33
CA GLY A 51 3.26 -2.64 8.02
C GLY A 51 2.04 -3.56 8.01
N LEU A 52 2.18 -4.78 8.53
CA LEU A 52 1.08 -5.74 8.68
C LEU A 52 -0.05 -5.19 9.57
N PHE A 53 0.31 -4.56 10.69
CA PHE A 53 -0.66 -3.95 11.60
C PHE A 53 -1.46 -2.82 10.92
N PHE A 54 -0.79 -1.90 10.23
CA PHE A 54 -1.46 -0.83 9.51
C PHE A 54 -2.36 -1.34 8.38
N ASP A 55 -1.95 -2.38 7.65
CA ASP A 55 -2.75 -2.94 6.55
C ASP A 55 -3.97 -3.71 7.07
N VAL A 56 -3.76 -4.63 8.01
CA VAL A 56 -4.82 -5.53 8.47
C VAL A 56 -5.73 -4.83 9.46
N VAL A 57 -5.17 -4.26 10.54
CA VAL A 57 -5.97 -3.71 11.64
C VAL A 57 -6.50 -2.34 11.28
N VAL A 58 -5.63 -1.39 10.94
CA VAL A 58 -6.03 0.00 10.74
C VAL A 58 -6.78 0.18 9.43
N TYR A 59 -6.19 -0.26 8.31
CA TYR A 59 -6.82 -0.08 7.00
C TYR A 59 -8.00 -1.04 6.81
N THR A 60 -7.77 -2.37 6.87
CA THR A 60 -8.78 -3.35 6.43
C THR A 60 -9.93 -3.50 7.43
N ILE A 61 -9.65 -3.66 8.73
CA ILE A 61 -10.68 -3.93 9.75
C ILE A 61 -11.37 -2.63 10.17
N TRP A 62 -10.59 -1.59 10.44
CA TRP A 62 -11.14 -0.38 11.06
C TRP A 62 -11.65 0.66 10.07
N LEU A 63 -10.84 1.12 9.10
CA LEU A 63 -11.10 2.33 8.32
C LEU A 63 -11.72 2.11 6.95
N LYS A 64 -11.43 0.99 6.28
CA LYS A 64 -11.82 0.74 4.88
C LYS A 64 -13.31 0.93 4.58
N ARG A 65 -14.18 0.64 5.57
CA ARG A 65 -15.63 0.80 5.42
C ARG A 65 -16.18 2.08 6.05
N LYS A 66 -15.34 2.89 6.69
CA LYS A 66 -15.76 4.09 7.41
C LYS A 66 -15.40 5.38 6.68
N THR A 67 -14.28 5.39 5.97
CA THR A 67 -13.80 6.61 5.34
C THR A 67 -13.00 6.32 4.06
N CYS A 68 -13.13 7.22 3.07
CA CYS A 68 -12.31 7.17 1.87
C CYS A 68 -10.82 7.48 2.14
N TRP A 69 -10.50 8.15 3.25
CA TRP A 69 -9.12 8.42 3.70
C TRP A 69 -8.39 7.19 4.21
N SER A 70 -9.06 6.05 4.33
CA SER A 70 -8.41 4.77 4.67
C SER A 70 -7.23 4.44 3.75
N ILE A 71 -7.25 4.92 2.50
CA ILE A 71 -6.17 4.75 1.52
C ILE A 71 -4.80 5.29 2.01
N VAL A 72 -4.79 6.34 2.84
CA VAL A 72 -3.54 6.90 3.40
C VAL A 72 -2.87 5.86 4.31
N TRP A 73 -3.64 5.18 5.14
CA TRP A 73 -3.13 4.12 6.02
C TRP A 73 -2.68 2.88 5.26
N GLY A 74 -3.40 2.52 4.18
CA GLY A 74 -2.95 1.51 3.22
C GLY A 74 -1.65 1.93 2.50
N GLY A 75 -1.49 3.24 2.24
CA GLY A 75 -0.25 3.81 1.69
C GLY A 75 0.93 3.68 2.64
N ILE A 76 0.73 3.96 3.94
CA ILE A 76 1.75 3.78 4.98
C ILE A 76 2.20 2.32 5.03
N SER A 77 1.26 1.37 5.07
CA SER A 77 1.61 -0.06 5.08
C SER A 77 2.41 -0.48 3.84
N GLY A 78 2.06 0.07 2.66
CA GLY A 78 2.78 -0.19 1.40
C GLY A 78 4.20 0.37 1.36
N GLY A 79 4.50 1.45 2.08
CA GLY A 79 5.84 2.01 2.23
C GLY A 79 6.74 1.24 3.20
N MET A 80 6.17 0.49 4.16
CA MET A 80 6.93 -0.22 5.19
C MET A 80 7.91 -1.26 4.65
N PRO A 81 7.59 -2.11 3.66
CA PRO A 81 8.55 -3.07 3.11
C PRO A 81 9.81 -2.42 2.53
N ILE A 82 9.68 -1.26 1.89
CA ILE A 82 10.83 -0.53 1.34
C ILE A 82 11.68 0.05 2.46
N LEU A 83 11.04 0.66 3.47
CA LEU A 83 11.74 1.16 4.64
C LEU A 83 12.47 0.03 5.37
N ALA A 84 11.81 -1.11 5.57
CA ALA A 84 12.38 -2.29 6.20
C ALA A 84 13.60 -2.80 5.43
N GLY A 85 13.49 -2.97 4.10
CA GLY A 85 14.61 -3.39 3.26
C GLY A 85 15.80 -2.43 3.33
N ARG A 86 15.53 -1.11 3.33
CA ARG A 86 16.59 -0.11 3.50
C ARG A 86 17.26 -0.20 4.86
N VAL A 87 16.48 -0.30 5.93
CA VAL A 87 16.98 -0.45 7.31
C VAL A 87 17.85 -1.69 7.44
N LEU A 88 17.44 -2.82 6.87
CA LEU A 88 18.22 -4.05 6.88
C LEU A 88 19.55 -3.88 6.13
N GLY A 89 19.53 -3.18 4.98
CA GLY A 89 20.72 -2.98 4.16
C GLY A 89 21.75 -2.01 4.73
N VAL A 90 21.33 -0.99 5.50
CA VAL A 90 22.22 0.04 6.04
C VAL A 90 22.40 -0.05 7.56
N GLY A 91 21.70 -0.96 8.23
CA GLY A 91 21.80 -1.16 9.68
C GLY A 91 21.02 -0.15 10.53
N GLY A 92 20.10 0.63 9.94
CA GLY A 92 19.30 1.61 10.69
C GLY A 92 18.46 2.52 9.81
N PHE A 93 17.76 3.47 10.43
CA PHE A 93 17.00 4.48 9.72
C PHE A 93 17.91 5.51 9.05
N ASP A 94 17.62 5.83 7.80
CA ASP A 94 18.19 6.97 7.11
C ASP A 94 17.11 7.76 6.33
N TRP A 95 17.45 8.98 5.92
CA TRP A 95 16.53 9.85 5.19
C TRP A 95 16.13 9.26 3.82
N ILE A 96 17.01 8.47 3.18
CA ILE A 96 16.75 7.83 1.89
C ILE A 96 15.63 6.81 2.03
N GLY A 97 15.67 5.96 3.06
CA GLY A 97 14.62 4.98 3.35
C GLY A 97 13.26 5.64 3.58
N ILE A 98 13.25 6.76 4.30
CA ILE A 98 12.03 7.55 4.54
C ILE A 98 11.49 8.12 3.22
N VAL A 99 12.33 8.72 2.39
CA VAL A 99 11.93 9.30 1.11
C VAL A 99 11.42 8.24 0.14
N LEU A 100 12.07 7.07 0.08
CA LEU A 100 11.60 5.93 -0.71
C LEU A 100 10.21 5.45 -0.26
N SER A 101 9.99 5.34 1.05
CA SER A 101 8.68 4.97 1.62
C SER A 101 7.60 6.00 1.30
N LEU A 102 7.93 7.29 1.35
CA LEU A 102 7.03 8.37 0.93
C LEU A 102 6.73 8.29 -0.57
N GLY A 103 7.71 7.94 -1.40
CA GLY A 103 7.49 7.71 -2.84
C GLY A 103 6.40 6.68 -3.09
N ILE A 104 6.44 5.55 -2.38
CA ILE A 104 5.39 4.52 -2.47
C ILE A 104 4.06 4.99 -1.87
N LEU A 105 4.08 5.66 -0.73
CA LEU A 105 2.86 6.20 -0.11
C LEU A 105 2.10 7.11 -1.10
N PHE A 106 2.80 7.97 -1.82
CA PHE A 106 2.18 8.85 -2.82
C PHE A 106 1.92 8.17 -4.17
N TRP A 107 2.58 7.05 -4.49
CA TRP A 107 2.26 6.25 -5.67
C TRP A 107 0.94 5.46 -5.51
N ILE A 108 0.62 4.99 -4.30
CA ILE A 108 -0.58 4.19 -4.02
C ILE A 108 -1.89 4.91 -4.42
N PRO A 109 -2.11 6.21 -4.15
CA PRO A 109 -3.28 6.94 -4.65
C PRO A 109 -3.46 6.83 -6.16
N THR A 110 -2.39 6.90 -6.94
CA THR A 110 -2.46 6.75 -8.40
C THR A 110 -3.10 5.42 -8.79
N HIS A 111 -2.66 4.32 -8.19
CA HIS A 111 -3.18 2.99 -8.47
C HIS A 111 -4.62 2.79 -7.94
N ILE A 112 -4.83 3.03 -6.65
CA ILE A 112 -6.10 2.71 -5.98
C ILE A 112 -7.22 3.67 -6.39
N LEU A 113 -6.95 4.96 -6.57
CA LEU A 113 -7.98 5.93 -6.97
C LEU A 113 -8.40 5.72 -8.41
N THR A 114 -7.47 5.41 -9.31
CA THR A 114 -7.81 5.03 -10.70
C THR A 114 -8.72 3.79 -10.71
N PHE A 115 -8.41 2.80 -9.88
CA PHE A 115 -9.23 1.60 -9.72
C PHE A 115 -10.62 1.92 -9.16
N SER A 116 -10.71 2.81 -8.16
CA SER A 116 -11.98 3.22 -7.57
C SER A 116 -12.85 4.02 -8.53
N MET A 117 -12.25 4.78 -9.44
CA MET A 117 -12.97 5.45 -10.53
C MET A 117 -13.50 4.44 -11.55
N LYS A 118 -12.68 3.47 -11.97
CA LYS A 118 -13.08 2.43 -12.94
C LYS A 118 -14.24 1.57 -12.42
N TYR A 119 -14.23 1.21 -11.15
CA TYR A 119 -15.22 0.34 -10.51
C TYR A 119 -16.17 1.11 -9.57
N TYR A 120 -16.44 2.37 -9.91
CA TYR A 120 -17.27 3.27 -9.08
C TYR A 120 -18.61 2.65 -8.66
N ASN A 121 -19.34 2.07 -9.61
CA ASN A 121 -20.65 1.47 -9.36
C ASN A 121 -20.56 0.26 -8.41
N ASP A 122 -19.55 -0.57 -8.55
CA ASP A 122 -19.31 -1.73 -7.67
C ASP A 122 -19.04 -1.29 -6.23
N TYR A 123 -18.18 -0.28 -6.04
CA TYR A 123 -17.88 0.27 -4.70
C TYR A 123 -19.11 0.93 -4.07
N LYS A 124 -19.88 1.68 -4.87
CA LYS A 124 -21.11 2.31 -4.42
C LYS A 124 -22.17 1.27 -4.01
N ALA A 125 -22.36 0.22 -4.81
CA ALA A 125 -23.28 -0.88 -4.50
C ALA A 125 -22.85 -1.68 -3.24
N ALA A 126 -21.55 -1.78 -2.98
CA ALA A 126 -21.01 -2.42 -1.80
C ALA A 126 -21.02 -1.53 -0.53
N GLY A 127 -21.38 -0.25 -0.65
CA GLY A 127 -21.39 0.72 0.46
C GLY A 127 -19.98 1.08 0.96
N VAL A 128 -18.94 0.93 0.13
CA VAL A 128 -17.57 1.28 0.48
C VAL A 128 -17.29 2.73 0.07
N PRO A 129 -16.95 3.64 1.01
CA PRO A 129 -16.65 5.01 0.68
C PRO A 129 -15.33 5.11 -0.11
N THR A 130 -15.38 5.81 -1.24
CA THR A 130 -14.21 6.08 -2.08
C THR A 130 -14.11 7.56 -2.38
N PHE A 131 -12.94 8.06 -2.81
CA PHE A 131 -12.78 9.47 -3.17
C PHE A 131 -13.79 9.93 -4.23
N PRO A 132 -13.99 9.21 -5.37
CA PRO A 132 -14.98 9.64 -6.36
C PRO A 132 -16.41 9.60 -5.86
N SER A 133 -16.76 8.75 -4.86
CA SER A 133 -18.09 8.72 -4.28
C SER A 133 -18.32 9.76 -3.18
N THR A 134 -17.24 10.20 -2.51
CA THR A 134 -17.30 11.14 -1.38
C THR A 134 -17.14 12.59 -1.86
N TYR A 135 -16.23 12.83 -2.79
CA TYR A 135 -15.95 14.17 -3.30
C TYR A 135 -16.43 14.34 -4.74
N SER A 136 -15.59 14.03 -5.72
CA SER A 136 -15.92 14.06 -7.14
C SER A 136 -14.86 13.36 -7.98
N PHE A 137 -15.17 13.03 -9.24
CA PHE A 137 -14.19 12.54 -10.21
C PHE A 137 -13.10 13.58 -10.51
N GLY A 138 -13.47 14.87 -10.60
CA GLY A 138 -12.50 15.94 -10.82
C GLY A 138 -11.49 16.04 -9.69
N PHE A 139 -11.95 16.13 -8.45
CA PHE A 139 -11.09 16.15 -7.26
C PHE A 139 -10.19 14.90 -7.19
N THR A 140 -10.75 13.72 -7.46
CA THR A 140 -9.99 12.46 -7.47
C THR A 140 -8.84 12.50 -8.49
N ARG A 141 -9.08 13.02 -9.71
CA ARG A 141 -8.03 13.19 -10.73
C ARG A 141 -6.94 14.13 -10.29
N THR A 142 -7.30 15.25 -9.64
CA THR A 142 -6.32 16.19 -9.08
C THR A 142 -5.44 15.53 -8.02
N VAL A 143 -6.05 14.76 -7.10
CA VAL A 143 -5.29 14.01 -6.08
C VAL A 143 -4.34 13.00 -6.74
N ILE A 144 -4.78 12.27 -7.77
CA ILE A 144 -3.92 11.35 -8.54
C ILE A 144 -2.74 12.11 -9.15
N ALA A 145 -2.98 13.22 -9.86
CA ALA A 145 -1.93 13.97 -10.53
C ALA A 145 -0.90 14.51 -9.52
N VAL A 146 -1.36 15.17 -8.45
CA VAL A 146 -0.47 15.72 -7.40
C VAL A 146 0.33 14.61 -6.73
N SER A 147 -0.32 13.49 -6.37
CA SER A 147 0.36 12.35 -5.75
C SER A 147 1.41 11.75 -6.68
N SER A 148 1.14 11.64 -7.98
CA SER A 148 2.10 11.12 -8.96
C SER A 148 3.33 12.01 -9.08
N VAL A 149 3.15 13.33 -9.09
CA VAL A 149 4.28 14.30 -9.12
C VAL A 149 5.12 14.17 -7.85
N ILE A 150 4.48 14.13 -6.67
CA ILE A 150 5.21 13.98 -5.39
C ILE A 150 5.96 12.65 -5.35
N ALA A 151 5.34 11.54 -5.79
CA ALA A 151 5.99 10.24 -5.87
C ALA A 151 7.22 10.27 -6.77
N SER A 152 7.11 10.85 -7.96
CA SER A 152 8.23 10.98 -8.91
C SER A 152 9.37 11.82 -8.35
N LEU A 153 9.06 12.94 -7.69
CA LEU A 153 10.06 13.78 -7.04
C LEU A 153 10.77 13.04 -5.90
N ALA A 154 10.01 12.33 -5.05
CA ALA A 154 10.57 11.54 -3.97
C ALA A 154 11.52 10.44 -4.50
N MET A 155 11.12 9.73 -5.55
CA MET A 155 11.96 8.71 -6.19
C MET A 155 13.23 9.32 -6.82
N GLY A 156 13.12 10.49 -7.47
CA GLY A 156 14.25 11.22 -8.02
C GLY A 156 15.25 11.67 -6.94
N ILE A 157 14.75 12.22 -5.82
CA ILE A 157 15.57 12.64 -4.66
C ILE A 157 16.26 11.44 -4.03
N ALA A 158 15.54 10.33 -3.82
CA ALA A 158 16.14 9.11 -3.27
C ALA A 158 17.19 8.52 -4.21
N GLY A 159 16.93 8.49 -5.52
CA GLY A 159 17.89 8.06 -6.53
C GLY A 159 19.17 8.89 -6.54
N TRP A 160 19.04 10.21 -6.38
CA TRP A 160 20.18 11.09 -6.22
C TRP A 160 20.95 10.78 -4.92
N GLY A 161 20.25 10.58 -3.80
CA GLY A 161 20.85 10.23 -2.50
C GLY A 161 21.60 8.89 -2.49
N ILE A 162 21.13 7.92 -3.28
CA ILE A 162 21.80 6.62 -3.47
C ILE A 162 23.06 6.74 -4.36
N GLY A 163 23.24 7.89 -5.04
CA GLY A 163 24.36 8.10 -5.95
C GLY A 163 24.16 7.54 -7.35
N VAL A 164 22.89 7.43 -7.82
CA VAL A 164 22.60 7.08 -9.22
C VAL A 164 23.16 8.17 -10.13
N THR A 165 24.31 7.92 -10.74
CA THR A 165 25.07 8.90 -11.53
C THR A 165 24.76 8.84 -13.02
N VAL A 166 24.25 7.73 -13.50
CA VAL A 166 24.00 7.49 -14.94
C VAL A 166 22.71 8.19 -15.35
N GLY A 167 22.80 9.17 -16.23
CA GLY A 167 21.70 10.07 -16.61
C GLY A 167 20.44 9.35 -17.10
N TYR A 168 20.58 8.30 -17.91
CA TYR A 168 19.44 7.52 -18.40
C TYR A 168 18.73 6.71 -17.28
N LEU A 169 19.46 6.22 -16.26
CA LEU A 169 18.84 5.56 -15.11
C LEU A 169 18.04 6.52 -14.26
N ARG A 170 18.46 7.78 -14.13
CA ARG A 170 17.69 8.82 -13.44
C ARG A 170 16.38 9.12 -14.15
N ILE A 171 16.39 9.15 -15.48
CA ILE A 171 15.18 9.35 -16.30
C ILE A 171 14.23 8.15 -16.13
N LEU A 172 14.73 6.91 -16.16
CA LEU A 172 13.91 5.71 -15.98
C LEU A 172 13.27 5.57 -14.59
N ILE A 173 13.88 6.16 -13.55
CA ILE A 173 13.31 6.16 -12.19
C ILE A 173 12.17 7.17 -12.06
N VAL A 174 12.16 8.21 -12.89
CA VAL A 174 11.17 9.30 -12.84
C VAL A 174 10.00 9.07 -13.79
N LEU A 175 10.17 8.28 -14.85
CA LEU A 175 9.11 7.87 -15.79
C LEU A 175 8.31 6.68 -15.28
#